data_41eeda5ab358bc56f4b572db7212d045
#
_entry.id   41eeda5ab358bc56f4b572db7212d045
#
_cell.length_a   1.000
_cell.length_b   1.000
_cell.length_c   1.000
_cell.angle_alpha   90.00
_cell.angle_beta   90.00
_cell.angle_gamma   90.00
#
_symmetry.space_group_name_H-M   'P 1'
#
loop_
_entity.id
_entity.type
_entity.pdbx_description
1 polymer ?
#
loop_
_entity_poly.entity_id
_entity_poly.type
_entity_poly.pdbx_seq_one_letter_code
_entity_poly.pdbx_strand_id
1 'polypeptide(L)'
;MFRPVVQGGMGVDVSPPRLAKEVSMLDGQVGQGTVTGAAVDIVVARKLQNGDPGGDYRRALDHFPFPEIAQLVLDEYFMLSDDSTPRIYKPTLRPSLEPSRLAIALLICANFATVWLAKEGHENPISINYLEKMAMVHLYSIYGAMLAGVDIITMGAGIPLHIPDVLDAYARGEAAEYPVPITGLDSGTITMRFDPSEFFGQTVAALKRPKFLPIVSTDTLATLLKKKLSGGVWGFVIEGPGAGGHSAKPRRKPPAFNSSGEPVYDDLDKPNFKKLVALGLPFWLAGGYASPEGLAQALSVGAAGIQVGSIFALCNESGLDPKIRCEVI
;
A
#
# COMPACT_ATOMS: atom_id res chain seq x y z
N MET A 1 18.65 3.57 -8.99
CA MET A 1 18.08 4.46 -10.02
C MET A 1 16.61 4.65 -9.68
N PHE A 2 16.02 5.83 -9.93
CA PHE A 2 14.58 6.07 -9.74
C PHE A 2 13.82 5.55 -10.97
N ARG A 3 12.67 4.92 -10.73
CA ARG A 3 11.76 4.52 -11.80
C ARG A 3 10.87 5.71 -12.15
N PRO A 4 10.82 6.17 -13.41
CA PRO A 4 10.07 7.37 -13.77
C PRO A 4 8.54 7.16 -13.76
N VAL A 5 8.05 5.94 -13.93
CA VAL A 5 6.63 5.62 -13.89
C VAL A 5 6.34 4.68 -12.74
N VAL A 6 5.61 5.17 -11.73
CA VAL A 6 5.17 4.37 -10.59
C VAL A 6 3.69 4.02 -10.79
N GLN A 7 3.37 2.74 -10.73
CA GLN A 7 1.98 2.31 -10.66
C GLN A 7 1.41 2.66 -9.29
N GLY A 8 0.29 3.36 -9.23
CA GLY A 8 -0.45 3.60 -8.01
C GLY A 8 -1.11 2.31 -7.50
N GLY A 9 -0.97 2.03 -6.22
CA GLY A 9 -1.65 0.88 -5.59
C GLY A 9 -3.14 1.16 -5.42
N MET A 10 -3.98 0.47 -6.16
CA MET A 10 -5.44 0.64 -6.16
C MET A 10 -6.11 -0.50 -5.42
N GLY A 11 -6.92 -0.17 -4.40
CA GLY A 11 -7.79 -1.10 -3.66
C GLY A 11 -9.15 -1.28 -4.37
N VAL A 12 -9.92 -2.31 -4.07
CA VAL A 12 -9.54 -3.57 -3.44
C VAL A 12 -9.21 -4.55 -4.56
N ASP A 13 -8.03 -5.16 -4.56
CA ASP A 13 -7.55 -6.10 -5.59
C ASP A 13 -7.48 -5.55 -7.04
N VAL A 14 -7.65 -4.23 -7.26
CA VAL A 14 -7.47 -3.62 -8.60
C VAL A 14 -5.99 -3.61 -8.99
N SER A 15 -5.09 -3.50 -7.99
CA SER A 15 -3.65 -3.71 -8.19
C SER A 15 -3.20 -5.05 -7.58
N PRO A 16 -3.49 -6.19 -8.26
CA PRO A 16 -3.06 -7.52 -7.81
C PRO A 16 -1.56 -7.73 -8.05
N PRO A 17 -0.97 -8.80 -7.48
CA PRO A 17 0.44 -9.14 -7.68
C PRO A 17 0.88 -9.20 -9.15
N ARG A 18 0.05 -9.78 -10.03
CA ARG A 18 0.38 -9.92 -11.45
C ARG A 18 0.56 -8.56 -12.14
N LEU A 19 -0.30 -7.56 -11.85
CA LEU A 19 -0.14 -6.22 -12.44
C LEU A 19 1.16 -5.57 -11.97
N ALA A 20 1.44 -5.62 -10.67
CA ALA A 20 2.66 -5.06 -10.11
C ALA A 20 3.92 -5.72 -10.68
N LYS A 21 3.89 -7.05 -10.86
CA LYS A 21 4.97 -7.83 -11.49
C LYS A 21 5.24 -7.35 -12.91
N GLU A 22 4.22 -7.33 -13.77
CA GLU A 22 4.35 -6.91 -15.18
C GLU A 22 4.87 -5.48 -15.30
N VAL A 23 4.35 -4.54 -14.50
CA VAL A 23 4.83 -3.16 -14.50
C VAL A 23 6.31 -3.07 -14.07
N SER A 24 6.73 -3.86 -13.08
CA SER A 24 8.13 -3.87 -12.62
C SER A 24 9.08 -4.51 -13.62
N MET A 25 8.58 -5.38 -14.49
CA MET A 25 9.35 -6.07 -15.51
C MET A 25 9.42 -5.32 -16.85
N LEU A 26 8.75 -4.16 -17.00
CA LEU A 26 8.81 -3.35 -18.21
C LEU A 26 10.26 -3.03 -18.60
N ASP A 27 10.57 -3.16 -19.89
CA ASP A 27 11.87 -2.89 -20.46
C ASP A 27 12.41 -1.50 -20.11
N GLY A 28 13.74 -1.36 -20.08
CA GLY A 28 14.41 -0.10 -19.74
C GLY A 28 14.26 0.34 -18.30
N GLN A 29 13.72 -0.52 -17.44
CA GLN A 29 13.52 -0.22 -16.01
C GLN A 29 12.66 1.03 -15.76
N VAL A 30 11.69 1.29 -16.60
CA VAL A 30 10.85 2.49 -16.52
C VAL A 30 9.74 2.37 -15.48
N GLY A 31 9.22 1.16 -15.23
CA GLY A 31 8.08 0.89 -14.36
C GLY A 31 8.48 0.47 -12.94
N GLN A 32 7.68 0.88 -11.96
CA GLN A 32 7.69 0.35 -10.59
C GLN A 32 6.30 -0.13 -10.27
N GLY A 33 6.15 -1.44 -10.09
CA GLY A 33 4.88 -2.06 -9.72
C GLY A 33 4.55 -1.83 -8.25
N THR A 34 3.26 -1.63 -7.97
CA THR A 34 2.75 -1.44 -6.62
C THR A 34 1.52 -2.31 -6.40
N VAL A 35 1.59 -3.21 -5.44
CA VAL A 35 0.41 -3.97 -5.00
C VAL A 35 -0.46 -3.14 -4.05
N THR A 36 -1.77 -3.44 -4.01
CA THR A 36 -2.64 -2.86 -2.99
C THR A 36 -2.32 -3.44 -1.62
N GLY A 37 -2.27 -2.58 -0.59
CA GLY A 37 -2.21 -2.98 0.81
C GLY A 37 -3.57 -2.85 1.53
N ALA A 38 -4.60 -2.39 0.81
CA ALA A 38 -5.94 -2.21 1.39
C ALA A 38 -6.74 -3.51 1.33
N ALA A 39 -7.22 -3.97 2.49
CA ALA A 39 -8.07 -5.15 2.65
C ALA A 39 -7.46 -6.45 2.06
N VAL A 40 -6.15 -6.58 2.09
CA VAL A 40 -5.41 -7.72 1.52
C VAL A 40 -5.78 -9.03 2.22
N ASP A 41 -6.02 -8.98 3.51
CA ASP A 41 -6.51 -10.10 4.32
C ASP A 41 -7.86 -10.63 3.80
N ILE A 42 -8.80 -9.73 3.49
CA ILE A 42 -10.11 -10.10 2.92
C ILE A 42 -9.93 -10.69 1.53
N VAL A 43 -9.09 -10.08 0.69
CA VAL A 43 -8.82 -10.56 -0.67
C VAL A 43 -8.24 -11.96 -0.64
N VAL A 44 -7.18 -12.19 0.14
CA VAL A 44 -6.51 -13.50 0.20
C VAL A 44 -7.42 -14.57 0.80
N ALA A 45 -8.11 -14.27 1.91
CA ALA A 45 -9.10 -15.18 2.46
C ALA A 45 -10.17 -15.56 1.42
N ARG A 46 -10.63 -14.61 0.61
CA ARG A 46 -11.61 -14.86 -0.45
C ARG A 46 -11.04 -15.70 -1.60
N LYS A 47 -9.78 -15.44 -2.02
CA LYS A 47 -9.08 -16.26 -3.03
C LYS A 47 -8.93 -17.71 -2.55
N LEU A 48 -8.52 -17.93 -1.30
CA LEU A 48 -8.40 -19.25 -0.71
C LEU A 48 -9.77 -19.97 -0.64
N GLN A 49 -10.82 -19.28 -0.21
CA GLN A 49 -12.17 -19.84 -0.16
C GLN A 49 -12.74 -20.12 -1.56
N ASN A 50 -12.24 -19.47 -2.60
CA ASN A 50 -12.57 -19.78 -3.99
C ASN A 50 -11.74 -20.95 -4.56
N GLY A 51 -10.99 -21.67 -3.73
CA GLY A 51 -10.17 -22.80 -4.12
C GLY A 51 -8.80 -22.42 -4.65
N ASP A 52 -8.42 -21.14 -4.55
CA ASP A 52 -7.14 -20.60 -5.04
C ASP A 52 -6.85 -21.10 -6.49
N PRO A 53 -7.65 -20.64 -7.48
CA PRO A 53 -7.47 -21.06 -8.87
C PRO A 53 -6.04 -20.77 -9.34
N GLY A 54 -5.34 -21.80 -9.84
CA GLY A 54 -3.92 -21.72 -10.20
C GLY A 54 -2.96 -22.00 -9.05
N GLY A 55 -3.42 -22.04 -7.79
CA GLY A 55 -2.60 -22.38 -6.62
C GLY A 55 -1.61 -21.30 -6.21
N ASP A 56 -1.80 -20.05 -6.64
CA ASP A 56 -0.83 -18.98 -6.44
C ASP A 56 -0.62 -18.65 -4.97
N TYR A 57 -1.70 -18.47 -4.21
CA TYR A 57 -1.58 -18.10 -2.80
C TYR A 57 -1.06 -19.26 -1.94
N ARG A 58 -1.43 -20.51 -2.22
CA ARG A 58 -0.85 -21.68 -1.55
C ARG A 58 0.64 -21.79 -1.85
N ARG A 59 1.04 -21.64 -3.13
CA ARG A 59 2.46 -21.62 -3.53
C ARG A 59 3.25 -20.52 -2.79
N ALA A 60 2.70 -19.32 -2.66
CA ALA A 60 3.34 -18.26 -1.89
C ALA A 60 3.45 -18.62 -0.40
N LEU A 61 2.41 -19.20 0.18
CA LEU A 61 2.38 -19.61 1.58
C LEU A 61 3.31 -20.80 1.88
N ASP A 62 3.59 -21.66 0.89
CA ASP A 62 4.61 -22.73 1.01
C ASP A 62 6.03 -22.15 1.21
N HIS A 63 6.26 -20.88 0.80
CA HIS A 63 7.52 -20.15 1.02
C HIS A 63 7.47 -19.26 2.28
N PHE A 64 6.38 -19.28 3.04
CA PHE A 64 6.29 -18.50 4.26
C PHE A 64 7.23 -19.06 5.35
N PRO A 65 8.05 -18.21 6.03
CA PRO A 65 9.10 -18.71 6.94
C PRO A 65 8.61 -19.47 8.16
N PHE A 66 7.32 -19.40 8.49
CA PHE A 66 6.72 -20.05 9.66
C PHE A 66 5.54 -20.93 9.20
N PRO A 67 5.81 -22.18 8.77
CA PRO A 67 4.81 -23.05 8.14
C PRO A 67 3.56 -23.29 8.97
N GLU A 68 3.69 -23.36 10.30
CA GLU A 68 2.56 -23.55 11.21
C GLU A 68 1.57 -22.39 11.22
N ILE A 69 2.04 -21.16 10.94
CA ILE A 69 1.19 -19.98 10.82
C ILE A 69 0.50 -19.95 9.45
N ALA A 70 1.21 -20.32 8.39
CA ALA A 70 0.61 -20.50 7.06
C ALA A 70 -0.47 -21.57 7.09
N GLN A 71 -0.20 -22.72 7.75
CA GLN A 71 -1.15 -23.82 7.89
C GLN A 71 -2.41 -23.38 8.67
N LEU A 72 -2.27 -22.60 9.75
CA LEU A 72 -3.40 -22.06 10.51
C LEU A 72 -4.34 -21.24 9.59
N VAL A 73 -3.80 -20.46 8.66
CA VAL A 73 -4.58 -19.68 7.70
C VAL A 73 -5.23 -20.56 6.65
N LEU A 74 -4.49 -21.57 6.14
CA LEU A 74 -5.02 -22.51 5.15
C LEU A 74 -6.14 -23.38 5.74
N ASP A 75 -5.97 -23.91 6.95
CA ASP A 75 -6.99 -24.73 7.62
C ASP A 75 -8.30 -23.95 7.83
N GLU A 76 -8.22 -22.65 8.08
CA GLU A 76 -9.42 -21.84 8.28
C GLU A 76 -10.07 -21.40 6.97
N TYR A 77 -9.28 -20.98 5.97
CA TYR A 77 -9.82 -20.27 4.81
C TYR A 77 -9.72 -21.04 3.49
N PHE A 78 -8.86 -22.04 3.36
CA PHE A 78 -8.80 -22.79 2.11
C PHE A 78 -9.99 -23.75 1.99
N MET A 79 -10.68 -23.66 0.86
CA MET A 79 -11.81 -24.54 0.52
C MET A 79 -11.57 -25.13 -0.87
N LEU A 80 -11.74 -26.44 -1.01
CA LEU A 80 -11.73 -27.05 -2.35
C LEU A 80 -12.85 -26.46 -3.21
N SER A 81 -12.54 -26.23 -4.47
CA SER A 81 -13.55 -25.74 -5.42
C SER A 81 -14.54 -26.86 -5.70
N ASP A 82 -15.79 -26.65 -5.31
CA ASP A 82 -16.94 -27.46 -5.71
C ASP A 82 -17.97 -26.52 -6.34
N ASP A 83 -18.11 -26.59 -7.65
CA ASP A 83 -19.02 -25.72 -8.41
C ASP A 83 -20.49 -26.19 -8.31
N SER A 84 -20.76 -27.32 -7.62
CA SER A 84 -22.08 -27.93 -7.54
C SER A 84 -22.99 -27.29 -6.48
N THR A 85 -22.43 -26.54 -5.53
CA THR A 85 -23.17 -25.93 -4.41
C THR A 85 -22.87 -24.45 -4.24
N PRO A 86 -23.88 -23.61 -3.86
CA PRO A 86 -23.62 -22.21 -3.51
C PRO A 86 -22.64 -22.12 -2.35
N ARG A 87 -21.57 -21.35 -2.51
CA ARG A 87 -20.56 -21.18 -1.46
C ARG A 87 -21.06 -20.29 -0.33
N ILE A 88 -20.91 -20.79 0.89
CA ILE A 88 -21.05 -19.99 2.11
C ILE A 88 -19.64 -19.55 2.51
N TYR A 89 -19.35 -18.27 2.33
CA TYR A 89 -18.05 -17.72 2.68
C TYR A 89 -17.92 -17.46 4.17
N LYS A 90 -16.83 -17.93 4.75
CA LYS A 90 -16.46 -17.55 6.11
C LYS A 90 -16.07 -16.06 6.15
N PRO A 91 -16.58 -15.27 7.09
CA PRO A 91 -16.15 -13.88 7.25
C PRO A 91 -14.70 -13.82 7.73
N THR A 92 -13.98 -12.79 7.33
CA THR A 92 -12.71 -12.44 7.98
C THR A 92 -12.98 -11.73 9.31
N LEU A 93 -12.01 -11.82 10.22
CA LEU A 93 -12.10 -11.17 11.52
C LEU A 93 -11.97 -9.65 11.36
N ARG A 94 -12.79 -8.89 12.06
CA ARG A 94 -12.73 -7.42 12.02
C ARG A 94 -11.44 -6.92 12.69
N PRO A 95 -10.86 -5.81 12.20
CA PRO A 95 -9.78 -5.14 12.91
C PRO A 95 -10.16 -4.83 14.35
N SER A 96 -9.27 -5.09 15.28
CA SER A 96 -9.46 -4.93 16.73
C SER A 96 -8.19 -4.39 17.35
N LEU A 97 -8.31 -3.76 18.51
CA LEU A 97 -7.16 -3.37 19.33
C LEU A 97 -6.43 -4.59 19.92
N GLU A 98 -7.19 -5.66 20.15
CA GLU A 98 -6.68 -6.96 20.61
C GLU A 98 -7.10 -8.05 19.61
N PRO A 99 -6.40 -8.16 18.46
CA PRO A 99 -6.74 -9.14 17.45
C PRO A 99 -6.37 -10.55 17.91
N SER A 100 -7.18 -11.52 17.51
CA SER A 100 -6.86 -12.93 17.77
C SER A 100 -5.62 -13.38 16.99
N ARG A 101 -5.00 -14.49 17.45
CA ARG A 101 -3.85 -15.11 16.74
C ARG A 101 -4.16 -15.38 15.26
N LEU A 102 -5.35 -15.84 14.95
CA LEU A 102 -5.78 -16.10 13.57
C LEU A 102 -5.88 -14.80 12.74
N ALA A 103 -6.40 -13.71 13.33
CA ALA A 103 -6.48 -12.41 12.64
C ALA A 103 -5.09 -11.87 12.31
N ILE A 104 -4.15 -11.96 13.26
CA ILE A 104 -2.75 -11.58 13.07
C ILE A 104 -2.11 -12.46 11.98
N ALA A 105 -2.28 -13.78 12.07
CA ALA A 105 -1.75 -14.73 11.09
C ALA A 105 -2.24 -14.41 9.67
N LEU A 106 -3.54 -14.18 9.50
CA LEU A 106 -4.11 -13.84 8.21
C LEU A 106 -3.53 -12.52 7.65
N LEU A 107 -3.42 -11.47 8.46
CA LEU A 107 -2.84 -10.19 8.03
C LEU A 107 -1.39 -10.34 7.58
N ILE A 108 -0.56 -11.07 8.34
CA ILE A 108 0.84 -11.31 8.01
C ILE A 108 0.96 -12.16 6.74
N CYS A 109 0.30 -13.31 6.69
CA CYS A 109 0.35 -14.24 5.55
C CYS A 109 -0.18 -13.61 4.27
N ALA A 110 -1.26 -12.84 4.34
CA ALA A 110 -1.86 -12.21 3.18
C ALA A 110 -0.93 -11.15 2.56
N ASN A 111 -0.32 -10.29 3.39
CA ASN A 111 0.62 -9.29 2.90
C ASN A 111 1.92 -9.92 2.40
N PHE A 112 2.40 -10.98 3.06
CA PHE A 112 3.53 -11.77 2.58
C PHE A 112 3.24 -12.36 1.19
N ALA A 113 2.16 -13.12 1.05
CA ALA A 113 1.83 -13.79 -0.20
C ALA A 113 1.64 -12.78 -1.36
N THR A 114 0.98 -11.66 -1.11
CA THR A 114 0.76 -10.61 -2.11
C THR A 114 2.07 -10.01 -2.61
N VAL A 115 3.02 -9.70 -1.72
CA VAL A 115 4.32 -9.16 -2.11
C VAL A 115 5.19 -10.25 -2.74
N TRP A 116 5.20 -11.46 -2.18
CA TRP A 116 5.99 -12.58 -2.69
C TRP A 116 5.62 -12.92 -4.14
N LEU A 117 4.32 -13.02 -4.44
CA LEU A 117 3.82 -13.26 -5.81
C LEU A 117 4.22 -12.14 -6.78
N ALA A 118 4.18 -10.90 -6.32
CA ALA A 118 4.61 -9.77 -7.14
C ALA A 118 6.12 -9.79 -7.42
N LYS A 119 6.93 -10.35 -6.52
CA LYS A 119 8.40 -10.47 -6.66
C LYS A 119 8.85 -11.79 -7.28
N GLU A 120 7.95 -12.73 -7.48
CA GLU A 120 8.29 -14.06 -7.98
C GLU A 120 8.98 -14.01 -9.35
N GLY A 121 10.21 -14.53 -9.43
CA GLY A 121 10.95 -14.68 -10.69
C GLY A 121 11.69 -13.43 -11.18
N HIS A 122 11.77 -12.35 -10.38
CA HIS A 122 12.57 -11.18 -10.70
C HIS A 122 13.06 -10.42 -9.47
N GLU A 123 14.11 -9.60 -9.66
CA GLU A 123 14.72 -8.76 -8.62
C GLU A 123 14.33 -7.27 -8.73
N ASN A 124 13.43 -6.91 -9.63
CA ASN A 124 12.98 -5.53 -9.78
C ASN A 124 12.19 -5.07 -8.55
N PRO A 125 12.22 -3.76 -8.21
CA PRO A 125 11.57 -3.25 -7.00
C PRO A 125 10.05 -3.38 -7.09
N ILE A 126 9.47 -3.85 -5.99
CA ILE A 126 8.02 -3.91 -5.74
C ILE A 126 7.68 -3.00 -4.57
N SER A 127 6.60 -2.25 -4.73
CA SER A 127 6.02 -1.47 -3.65
C SER A 127 4.65 -2.00 -3.22
N ILE A 128 4.25 -1.63 -2.00
CA ILE A 128 2.91 -1.85 -1.47
C ILE A 128 2.33 -0.53 -0.97
N ASN A 129 1.05 -0.27 -1.26
CA ASN A 129 0.37 0.96 -0.88
C ASN A 129 -0.66 0.73 0.22
N TYR A 130 -0.45 1.37 1.37
CA TYR A 130 -1.35 1.35 2.52
C TYR A 130 -2.13 2.65 2.68
N LEU A 131 -3.20 2.59 3.47
CA LEU A 131 -4.01 3.72 3.88
C LEU A 131 -3.75 4.01 5.37
N GLU A 132 -3.21 5.16 5.71
CA GLU A 132 -2.84 5.53 7.09
C GLU A 132 -4.00 5.37 8.07
N LYS A 133 -5.22 5.72 7.67
CA LYS A 133 -6.42 5.60 8.50
C LYS A 133 -6.79 4.16 8.92
N MET A 134 -6.14 3.13 8.33
CA MET A 134 -6.32 1.72 8.70
C MET A 134 -5.38 1.29 9.85
N ALA A 135 -5.21 2.15 10.85
CA ALA A 135 -4.20 2.06 11.90
C ALA A 135 -4.08 0.68 12.58
N MET A 136 -5.19 0.02 12.89
CA MET A 136 -5.22 -1.24 13.63
C MET A 136 -4.58 -2.44 12.91
N VAL A 137 -4.33 -2.36 11.62
CA VAL A 137 -3.73 -3.46 10.84
C VAL A 137 -2.27 -3.23 10.46
N HIS A 138 -1.74 -2.01 10.67
CA HIS A 138 -0.42 -1.62 10.15
C HIS A 138 0.71 -2.51 10.63
N LEU A 139 0.79 -2.78 11.92
CA LEU A 139 1.88 -3.57 12.50
C LEU A 139 2.02 -4.93 11.81
N TYR A 140 0.92 -5.64 11.66
CA TYR A 140 0.89 -6.99 11.09
C TYR A 140 1.08 -6.98 9.57
N SER A 141 0.40 -6.07 8.89
CA SER A 141 0.46 -5.94 7.42
C SER A 141 1.87 -5.56 6.95
N ILE A 142 2.50 -4.57 7.62
CA ILE A 142 3.86 -4.12 7.31
C ILE A 142 4.85 -5.26 7.58
N TYR A 143 4.71 -5.97 8.70
CA TYR A 143 5.58 -7.10 9.02
C TYR A 143 5.53 -8.18 7.94
N GLY A 144 4.33 -8.58 7.50
CA GLY A 144 4.16 -9.55 6.42
C GLY A 144 4.78 -9.12 5.09
N ALA A 145 4.59 -7.86 4.71
CA ALA A 145 5.20 -7.31 3.51
C ALA A 145 6.73 -7.26 3.59
N MET A 146 7.29 -6.92 4.76
CA MET A 146 8.75 -6.90 4.99
C MET A 146 9.35 -8.31 4.99
N LEU A 147 8.66 -9.32 5.51
CA LEU A 147 9.07 -10.73 5.41
C LEU A 147 9.20 -11.19 3.95
N ALA A 148 8.33 -10.72 3.07
CA ALA A 148 8.42 -11.00 1.63
C ALA A 148 9.46 -10.13 0.90
N GLY A 149 10.17 -9.26 1.61
CA GLY A 149 11.22 -8.41 1.05
C GLY A 149 10.69 -7.27 0.18
N VAL A 150 9.54 -6.66 0.54
CA VAL A 150 9.04 -5.45 -0.14
C VAL A 150 10.12 -4.36 -0.18
N ASP A 151 10.26 -3.70 -1.32
CA ASP A 151 11.31 -2.69 -1.49
C ASP A 151 10.87 -1.29 -1.08
N ILE A 152 9.59 -0.98 -1.26
CA ILE A 152 9.04 0.35 -0.99
C ILE A 152 7.66 0.21 -0.36
N ILE A 153 7.40 0.99 0.70
CA ILE A 153 6.07 1.18 1.27
C ILE A 153 5.61 2.59 0.93
N THR A 154 4.47 2.69 0.25
CA THR A 154 3.76 3.95 0.03
C THR A 154 2.57 4.03 0.97
N MET A 155 2.25 5.22 1.46
CA MET A 155 1.12 5.43 2.36
C MET A 155 0.49 6.79 2.15
N GLY A 156 -0.83 6.79 1.96
CA GLY A 156 -1.66 7.98 1.82
C GLY A 156 -2.87 7.94 2.76
N ALA A 157 -3.85 8.82 2.50
CA ALA A 157 -5.11 8.93 3.25
C ALA A 157 -4.93 9.21 4.76
N GLY A 158 -3.90 10.01 5.09
CA GLY A 158 -3.56 10.43 6.45
C GLY A 158 -2.15 10.98 6.53
N ILE A 159 -1.64 11.17 7.76
CA ILE A 159 -0.29 11.67 8.03
C ILE A 159 0.51 10.59 8.75
N PRO A 160 1.33 9.80 8.04
CA PRO A 160 1.93 8.57 8.56
C PRO A 160 3.19 8.83 9.40
N LEU A 161 3.05 9.49 10.55
CA LEU A 161 4.16 9.93 11.40
C LEU A 161 4.92 8.78 12.07
N HIS A 162 4.28 7.65 12.33
CA HIS A 162 4.85 6.56 13.12
C HIS A 162 5.33 5.37 12.28
N ILE A 163 5.11 5.42 10.97
CA ILE A 163 5.50 4.30 10.09
C ILE A 163 7.01 4.09 10.03
N PRO A 164 7.86 5.13 9.91
CA PRO A 164 9.32 4.92 9.93
C PRO A 164 9.81 4.20 11.19
N ASP A 165 9.25 4.50 12.36
CA ASP A 165 9.63 3.85 13.62
C ASP A 165 9.29 2.35 13.61
N VAL A 166 8.14 1.98 13.04
CA VAL A 166 7.74 0.57 12.83
C VAL A 166 8.72 -0.13 11.89
N LEU A 167 9.08 0.51 10.77
CA LEU A 167 10.03 -0.05 9.81
C LEU A 167 11.41 -0.26 10.43
N ASP A 168 11.87 0.71 11.25
CA ASP A 168 13.15 0.65 11.93
C ASP A 168 13.18 -0.43 13.02
N ALA A 169 12.09 -0.61 13.78
CA ALA A 169 11.99 -1.67 14.77
C ALA A 169 12.10 -3.06 14.12
N TYR A 170 11.31 -3.32 13.08
CA TYR A 170 11.36 -4.61 12.36
C TYR A 170 12.69 -4.84 11.63
N ALA A 171 13.34 -3.77 11.17
CA ALA A 171 14.67 -3.86 10.58
C ALA A 171 15.76 -4.22 11.61
N ARG A 172 15.49 -4.06 12.91
CA ARG A 172 16.36 -4.54 14.01
C ARG A 172 15.92 -5.88 14.60
N GLY A 173 14.80 -6.46 14.12
CA GLY A 173 14.21 -7.67 14.71
C GLY A 173 13.51 -7.42 16.04
N GLU A 174 13.07 -6.20 16.29
CA GLU A 174 12.45 -5.75 17.54
C GLU A 174 10.93 -5.66 17.44
N ALA A 175 10.26 -5.62 18.59
CA ALA A 175 8.84 -5.28 18.68
C ALA A 175 8.60 -3.84 18.20
N ALA A 176 7.48 -3.64 17.53
CA ALA A 176 7.05 -2.31 17.08
C ALA A 176 5.77 -1.87 17.78
N GLU A 177 5.61 -0.56 17.90
CA GLU A 177 4.44 0.08 18.48
C GLU A 177 3.80 1.05 17.48
N TYR A 178 2.48 1.16 17.54
CA TYR A 178 1.74 2.10 16.69
C TYR A 178 0.58 2.73 17.48
N PRO A 179 0.51 4.07 17.57
CA PRO A 179 -0.59 4.75 18.23
C PRO A 179 -1.84 4.73 17.35
N VAL A 180 -2.95 4.28 17.91
CA VAL A 180 -4.27 4.28 17.25
C VAL A 180 -5.06 5.47 17.74
N PRO A 181 -5.46 6.42 16.87
CA PRO A 181 -6.27 7.56 17.26
C PRO A 181 -7.70 7.10 17.63
N ILE A 182 -8.21 7.63 18.73
CA ILE A 182 -9.57 7.35 19.19
C ILE A 182 -10.40 8.63 19.12
N THR A 183 -11.49 8.57 18.36
CA THR A 183 -12.44 9.69 18.28
C THR A 183 -13.24 9.78 19.58
N GLY A 184 -13.32 10.98 20.16
CA GLY A 184 -14.10 11.26 21.37
C GLY A 184 -13.35 11.14 22.70
N LEU A 185 -12.04 10.89 22.65
CA LEU A 185 -11.16 11.05 23.82
C LEU A 185 -10.43 12.40 23.72
N ASP A 186 -10.64 13.28 24.71
CA ASP A 186 -10.01 14.62 24.75
C ASP A 186 -8.48 14.57 24.90
N SER A 187 -7.96 13.46 25.42
CA SER A 187 -6.53 13.16 25.48
C SER A 187 -6.32 11.66 25.68
N GLY A 188 -5.73 11.00 24.72
CA GLY A 188 -5.31 9.61 24.88
C GLY A 188 -5.19 8.92 23.54
N THR A 189 -4.06 8.34 23.28
CA THR A 189 -3.84 7.37 22.21
C THR A 189 -3.78 5.99 22.85
N ILE A 190 -4.43 5.00 22.25
CA ILE A 190 -4.15 3.61 22.58
C ILE A 190 -2.98 3.18 21.70
N THR A 191 -1.92 2.68 22.31
CA THR A 191 -0.78 2.15 21.59
C THR A 191 -0.94 0.65 21.41
N MET A 192 -1.00 0.20 20.16
CA MET A 192 -0.88 -1.22 19.83
C MET A 192 0.60 -1.60 19.78
N ARG A 193 0.92 -2.82 20.23
CA ARG A 193 2.26 -3.40 20.17
C ARG A 193 2.21 -4.74 19.48
N PHE A 194 3.20 -5.02 18.64
CA PHE A 194 3.40 -6.33 18.07
C PHE A 194 4.87 -6.74 18.22
N ASP A 195 5.07 -7.88 18.87
CA ASP A 195 6.35 -8.53 19.02
C ASP A 195 6.38 -9.80 18.15
N PRO A 196 7.12 -9.77 17.05
CA PRO A 196 7.20 -10.93 16.18
C PRO A 196 7.79 -12.17 16.88
N SER A 197 8.81 -11.98 17.75
CA SER A 197 9.43 -13.11 18.45
C SER A 197 8.46 -13.80 19.42
N GLU A 198 7.65 -13.01 20.11
CA GLU A 198 6.58 -13.53 20.97
C GLU A 198 5.49 -14.25 20.15
N PHE A 199 5.07 -13.65 19.05
CA PHE A 199 4.02 -14.22 18.20
C PHE A 199 4.43 -15.57 17.58
N PHE A 200 5.65 -15.66 17.04
CA PHE A 200 6.15 -16.89 16.41
C PHE A 200 6.78 -17.87 17.41
N GLY A 201 6.94 -17.50 18.68
CA GLY A 201 7.52 -18.35 19.72
C GLY A 201 9.01 -18.63 19.53
N GLN A 202 9.71 -17.81 18.75
CA GLN A 202 11.15 -17.92 18.49
C GLN A 202 11.74 -16.58 18.09
N THR A 203 13.03 -16.40 18.30
CA THR A 203 13.74 -15.20 17.87
C THR A 203 13.64 -15.05 16.35
N VAL A 204 13.20 -13.88 15.91
CA VAL A 204 13.11 -13.55 14.47
C VAL A 204 14.36 -12.77 14.02
N ALA A 205 14.73 -12.95 12.76
CA ALA A 205 15.83 -12.20 12.17
C ALA A 205 15.43 -10.75 11.90
N ALA A 206 16.41 -9.86 11.88
CA ALA A 206 16.26 -8.50 11.38
C ALA A 206 15.82 -8.52 9.91
N LEU A 207 14.87 -7.68 9.55
CA LEU A 207 14.31 -7.62 8.20
C LEU A 207 14.99 -6.50 7.39
N LYS A 208 15.04 -6.65 6.07
CA LYS A 208 15.46 -5.56 5.19
C LYS A 208 14.48 -4.39 5.32
N ARG A 209 14.98 -3.21 5.72
CA ARG A 209 14.15 -2.00 5.81
C ARG A 209 13.74 -1.53 4.42
N PRO A 210 12.44 -1.45 4.11
CA PRO A 210 11.98 -0.86 2.87
C PRO A 210 12.13 0.66 2.87
N LYS A 211 12.19 1.24 1.68
CA LYS A 211 12.08 2.69 1.49
C LYS A 211 10.66 3.13 1.83
N PHE A 212 10.53 4.30 2.46
CA PHE A 212 9.23 4.87 2.78
C PHE A 212 8.92 6.08 1.92
N LEU A 213 7.75 6.07 1.27
CA LEU A 213 7.31 7.05 0.29
C LEU A 213 5.89 7.54 0.63
N PRO A 214 5.74 8.52 1.54
CA PRO A 214 4.43 9.08 1.87
C PRO A 214 3.79 9.78 0.66
N ILE A 215 2.47 9.63 0.54
CA ILE A 215 1.64 10.32 -0.45
C ILE A 215 1.07 11.57 0.22
N VAL A 216 1.36 12.74 -0.32
CA VAL A 216 0.98 14.02 0.25
C VAL A 216 0.45 14.97 -0.82
N SER A 217 -0.45 15.88 -0.45
CA SER A 217 -1.04 16.85 -1.40
C SER A 217 -0.29 18.18 -1.47
N THR A 218 0.70 18.41 -0.59
CA THR A 218 1.28 19.76 -0.44
C THR A 218 2.78 19.74 -0.13
N ASP A 219 3.48 20.76 -0.62
CA ASP A 219 4.87 21.06 -0.25
C ASP A 219 5.04 21.31 1.26
N THR A 220 4.04 21.91 1.90
CA THR A 220 4.03 22.18 3.34
C THR A 220 4.02 20.88 4.13
N LEU A 221 3.18 19.90 3.75
CA LEU A 221 3.12 18.60 4.41
C LEU A 221 4.39 17.78 4.15
N ALA A 222 4.93 17.81 2.94
CA ALA A 222 6.21 17.18 2.61
C ALA A 222 7.34 17.76 3.48
N THR A 223 7.39 19.09 3.65
CA THR A 223 8.37 19.77 4.51
C THR A 223 8.23 19.34 5.97
N LEU A 224 7.00 19.29 6.47
CA LEU A 224 6.70 18.84 7.84
C LEU A 224 7.17 17.39 8.07
N LEU A 225 6.82 16.48 7.17
CA LEU A 225 7.20 15.08 7.28
C LEU A 225 8.71 14.89 7.19
N LYS A 226 9.39 15.54 6.25
CA LYS A 226 10.85 15.52 6.20
C LYS A 226 11.48 15.94 7.52
N LYS A 227 10.97 17.02 8.14
CA LYS A 227 11.50 17.56 9.41
C LYS A 227 11.22 16.62 10.59
N LYS A 228 10.00 16.06 10.67
CA LYS A 228 9.58 15.22 11.81
C LYS A 228 10.13 13.79 11.75
N LEU A 229 10.31 13.24 10.56
CA LEU A 229 10.68 11.84 10.34
C LEU A 229 12.17 11.64 10.08
N SER A 230 13.02 12.51 10.56
CA SER A 230 14.51 12.44 10.68
C SER A 230 15.19 11.33 9.84
N GLY A 231 15.15 11.45 8.50
CA GLY A 231 15.76 10.45 7.59
C GLY A 231 14.91 9.21 7.31
N GLY A 232 13.75 9.06 7.95
CA GLY A 232 12.83 7.94 7.72
C GLY A 232 12.07 7.97 6.39
N VAL A 233 12.13 9.09 5.66
CA VAL A 233 11.46 9.30 4.35
C VAL A 233 12.49 9.22 3.23
N TRP A 234 12.20 8.40 2.23
CA TRP A 234 13.05 8.28 1.03
C TRP A 234 12.69 9.29 -0.06
N GLY A 235 11.41 9.66 -0.18
CA GLY A 235 10.86 10.58 -1.17
C GLY A 235 9.38 10.83 -0.92
N PHE A 236 8.69 11.44 -1.88
CA PHE A 236 7.26 11.74 -1.78
C PHE A 236 6.51 11.42 -3.07
N VAL A 237 5.26 11.00 -2.95
CA VAL A 237 4.28 11.16 -4.03
C VAL A 237 3.48 12.42 -3.74
N ILE A 238 3.42 13.32 -4.71
CA ILE A 238 2.66 14.57 -4.61
C ILE A 238 1.36 14.38 -5.39
N GLU A 239 0.27 14.26 -4.66
CA GLU A 239 -1.05 13.98 -5.22
C GLU A 239 -1.81 15.27 -5.46
N GLY A 240 -2.03 15.60 -6.72
CA GLY A 240 -2.86 16.75 -7.12
C GLY A 240 -4.36 16.46 -6.98
N PRO A 241 -5.21 17.52 -7.07
CA PRO A 241 -6.67 17.37 -6.93
C PRO A 241 -7.32 16.46 -7.98
N GLY A 242 -6.69 16.28 -9.15
CA GLY A 242 -7.15 15.38 -10.21
C GLY A 242 -6.81 13.91 -10.00
N ALA A 243 -6.17 13.55 -8.88
CA ALA A 243 -5.90 12.16 -8.57
C ALA A 243 -7.18 11.43 -8.13
N GLY A 244 -7.35 10.19 -8.59
CA GLY A 244 -8.44 9.32 -8.13
C GLY A 244 -8.22 8.87 -6.68
N GLY A 245 -9.29 8.50 -5.99
CA GLY A 245 -9.25 8.01 -4.62
C GLY A 245 -9.47 9.10 -3.56
N HIS A 246 -8.66 9.11 -2.51
CA HIS A 246 -8.81 10.04 -1.38
C HIS A 246 -8.10 11.37 -1.64
N SER A 247 -8.80 12.33 -2.23
CA SER A 247 -8.26 13.68 -2.45
C SER A 247 -8.25 14.52 -1.18
N ALA A 248 -7.24 15.36 -1.02
CA ALA A 248 -7.22 16.35 0.04
C ALA A 248 -8.33 17.39 -0.17
N LYS A 249 -8.92 17.89 0.91
CA LYS A 249 -9.91 18.97 0.82
C LYS A 249 -9.26 20.25 0.29
N PRO A 250 -10.03 21.10 -0.46
CA PRO A 250 -9.54 22.41 -0.87
C PRO A 250 -9.02 23.24 0.30
N ARG A 251 -7.94 23.99 0.08
CA ARG A 251 -7.34 24.85 1.11
C ARG A 251 -8.12 26.13 1.36
N ARG A 252 -8.92 26.58 0.40
CA ARG A 252 -9.78 27.76 0.55
C ARG A 252 -10.77 27.55 1.68
N LYS A 253 -10.95 28.56 2.50
CA LYS A 253 -11.92 28.60 3.60
C LYS A 253 -12.87 29.78 3.45
N PRO A 254 -14.21 29.56 3.38
CA PRO A 254 -14.87 28.23 3.27
C PRO A 254 -14.57 27.58 1.91
N PRO A 255 -14.66 26.24 1.80
CA PRO A 255 -14.47 25.56 0.52
C PRO A 255 -15.59 25.96 -0.44
N ALA A 256 -15.25 26.15 -1.71
CA ALA A 256 -16.23 26.36 -2.79
C ALA A 256 -16.64 25.01 -3.39
N PHE A 257 -17.89 24.94 -3.85
CA PHE A 257 -18.45 23.76 -4.52
C PHE A 257 -19.03 24.19 -5.88
N ASN A 258 -18.95 23.32 -6.87
CA ASN A 258 -19.60 23.52 -8.16
C ASN A 258 -21.11 23.19 -8.09
N SER A 259 -21.82 23.34 -9.22
CA SER A 259 -23.25 23.02 -9.33
C SER A 259 -23.60 21.56 -9.07
N SER A 260 -22.64 20.65 -9.19
CA SER A 260 -22.78 19.22 -8.91
C SER A 260 -22.44 18.86 -7.45
N GLY A 261 -22.08 19.86 -6.62
CA GLY A 261 -21.69 19.62 -5.21
C GLY A 261 -20.26 19.12 -5.05
N GLU A 262 -19.42 19.18 -6.09
CA GLU A 262 -18.03 18.77 -6.03
C GLU A 262 -17.14 19.93 -5.57
N PRO A 263 -16.07 19.66 -4.78
CA PRO A 263 -15.18 20.71 -4.32
C PRO A 263 -14.41 21.35 -5.48
N VAL A 264 -14.32 22.69 -5.46
CA VAL A 264 -13.56 23.48 -6.42
C VAL A 264 -12.17 23.75 -5.88
N TYR A 265 -11.15 23.33 -6.64
CA TYR A 265 -9.74 23.56 -6.35
C TYR A 265 -9.23 24.78 -7.13
N ASP A 266 -8.27 25.49 -6.57
CA ASP A 266 -7.66 26.67 -7.17
C ASP A 266 -6.12 26.70 -7.03
N ASP A 267 -5.50 27.84 -7.32
CA ASP A 267 -4.04 27.96 -7.27
C ASP A 267 -3.46 27.74 -5.86
N LEU A 268 -4.25 27.91 -4.80
CA LEU A 268 -3.82 27.60 -3.44
C LEU A 268 -3.59 26.11 -3.22
N ASP A 269 -4.25 25.26 -4.01
CA ASP A 269 -4.14 23.81 -3.91
C ASP A 269 -2.97 23.25 -4.69
N LYS A 270 -2.35 24.06 -5.56
CA LYS A 270 -1.17 23.64 -6.34
C LYS A 270 0.07 23.59 -5.43
N PRO A 271 0.86 22.51 -5.47
CA PRO A 271 2.09 22.41 -4.71
C PRO A 271 3.16 23.36 -5.27
N ASN A 272 4.00 23.89 -4.41
CA ASN A 272 5.15 24.69 -4.83
C ASN A 272 6.33 23.78 -5.19
N PHE A 273 6.55 23.53 -6.47
CA PHE A 273 7.60 22.64 -6.96
C PHE A 273 9.02 23.11 -6.58
N LYS A 274 9.28 24.42 -6.56
CA LYS A 274 10.59 24.94 -6.12
C LYS A 274 10.91 24.56 -4.69
N LYS A 275 9.91 24.61 -3.80
CA LYS A 275 10.08 24.16 -2.42
C LYS A 275 10.28 22.65 -2.33
N LEU A 276 9.57 21.85 -3.14
CA LEU A 276 9.75 20.40 -3.19
C LEU A 276 11.16 20.02 -3.65
N VAL A 277 11.67 20.65 -4.72
CA VAL A 277 13.07 20.47 -5.17
C VAL A 277 14.06 20.85 -4.06
N ALA A 278 13.83 21.94 -3.37
CA ALA A 278 14.69 22.40 -2.26
C ALA A 278 14.70 21.43 -1.05
N LEU A 279 13.75 20.51 -0.95
CA LEU A 279 13.81 19.44 0.05
C LEU A 279 14.96 18.45 -0.22
N GLY A 280 15.48 18.37 -1.45
CA GLY A 280 16.57 17.45 -1.81
C GLY A 280 16.20 15.97 -1.74
N LEU A 281 14.90 15.64 -1.76
CA LEU A 281 14.37 14.29 -1.83
C LEU A 281 13.64 14.09 -3.16
N PRO A 282 13.68 12.89 -3.77
CA PRO A 282 12.92 12.61 -4.98
C PRO A 282 11.42 12.71 -4.71
N PHE A 283 10.67 13.15 -5.72
CA PHE A 283 9.22 13.15 -5.65
C PHE A 283 8.61 12.78 -7.01
N TRP A 284 7.45 12.16 -6.96
CA TRP A 284 6.64 11.78 -8.13
C TRP A 284 5.34 12.57 -8.11
N LEU A 285 4.86 12.98 -9.29
CA LEU A 285 3.59 13.68 -9.42
C LEU A 285 2.46 12.71 -9.74
N ALA A 286 1.34 12.81 -9.04
CA ALA A 286 0.15 12.03 -9.26
C ALA A 286 -1.07 12.92 -9.54
N GLY A 287 -2.03 12.39 -10.35
CA GLY A 287 -3.23 13.12 -10.74
C GLY A 287 -3.07 13.88 -12.05
N GLY A 288 -3.54 13.28 -13.16
CA GLY A 288 -3.57 13.92 -14.48
C GLY A 288 -2.27 13.85 -15.29
N TYR A 289 -1.27 13.08 -14.84
CA TYR A 289 0.04 12.99 -15.53
C TYR A 289 0.22 11.72 -16.38
N ALA A 290 -0.83 10.96 -16.64
CA ALA A 290 -0.73 9.66 -17.32
C ALA A 290 -0.55 9.79 -18.85
N SER A 291 0.46 10.51 -19.30
CA SER A 291 0.84 10.63 -20.72
C SER A 291 2.35 10.92 -20.86
N PRO A 292 2.95 10.74 -22.05
CA PRO A 292 4.33 11.15 -22.33
C PRO A 292 4.58 12.63 -22.01
N GLU A 293 3.64 13.51 -22.36
CA GLU A 293 3.69 14.95 -22.11
C GLU A 293 3.62 15.23 -20.59
N GLY A 294 2.74 14.51 -19.87
CA GLY A 294 2.64 14.59 -18.40
C GLY A 294 3.93 14.18 -17.72
N LEU A 295 4.59 13.11 -18.19
CA LEU A 295 5.91 12.71 -17.69
C LEU A 295 6.96 13.79 -17.98
N ALA A 296 7.00 14.31 -19.21
CA ALA A 296 7.94 15.38 -19.58
C ALA A 296 7.73 16.64 -18.72
N GLN A 297 6.48 17.01 -18.47
CA GLN A 297 6.11 18.12 -17.59
C GLN A 297 6.59 17.87 -16.15
N ALA A 298 6.36 16.67 -15.60
CA ALA A 298 6.82 16.31 -14.27
C ALA A 298 8.34 16.43 -14.14
N LEU A 299 9.08 15.88 -15.10
CA LEU A 299 10.54 15.97 -15.14
C LEU A 299 11.03 17.43 -15.25
N SER A 300 10.35 18.28 -16.02
CA SER A 300 10.71 19.69 -16.21
C SER A 300 10.63 20.52 -14.94
N VAL A 301 9.78 20.14 -13.99
CA VAL A 301 9.66 20.81 -12.66
C VAL A 301 10.54 20.18 -11.59
N GLY A 302 11.40 19.21 -11.97
CA GLY A 302 12.36 18.55 -11.08
C GLY A 302 11.81 17.33 -10.35
N ALA A 303 10.66 16.78 -10.74
CA ALA A 303 10.18 15.51 -10.24
C ALA A 303 11.04 14.34 -10.76
N ALA A 304 11.10 13.24 -10.02
CA ALA A 304 11.75 11.99 -10.45
C ALA A 304 10.89 11.21 -11.47
N GLY A 305 9.60 11.55 -11.58
CA GLY A 305 8.66 10.91 -12.47
C GLY A 305 7.20 11.16 -12.07
N ILE A 306 6.34 10.23 -12.45
CA ILE A 306 4.89 10.27 -12.23
C ILE A 306 4.41 9.01 -11.52
N GLN A 307 3.31 9.13 -10.75
CA GLN A 307 2.52 7.99 -10.29
C GLN A 307 1.19 7.97 -11.03
N VAL A 308 0.84 6.80 -11.56
CA VAL A 308 -0.32 6.60 -12.42
C VAL A 308 -1.18 5.46 -11.88
N GLY A 309 -2.46 5.70 -11.68
CA GLY A 309 -3.42 4.68 -11.20
C GLY A 309 -4.39 4.24 -12.30
N SER A 310 -5.33 5.11 -12.66
CA SER A 310 -6.54 4.79 -13.45
C SER A 310 -6.26 4.04 -14.76
N ILE A 311 -5.21 4.41 -15.50
CA ILE A 311 -4.88 3.74 -16.76
C ILE A 311 -4.44 2.28 -16.52
N PHE A 312 -3.75 2.01 -15.42
CA PHE A 312 -3.38 0.65 -15.04
C PHE A 312 -4.58 -0.19 -14.57
N ALA A 313 -5.64 0.44 -14.06
CA ALA A 313 -6.88 -0.27 -13.75
C ALA A 313 -7.55 -0.85 -15.02
N LEU A 314 -7.29 -0.26 -16.18
CA LEU A 314 -7.83 -0.69 -17.46
C LEU A 314 -6.98 -1.76 -18.17
N CYS A 315 -5.80 -2.11 -17.63
CA CYS A 315 -4.96 -3.18 -18.17
C CYS A 315 -5.57 -4.57 -17.92
N ASN A 316 -5.18 -5.54 -18.75
CA ASN A 316 -5.64 -6.94 -18.60
C ASN A 316 -5.18 -7.57 -17.30
N GLU A 317 -4.04 -7.15 -16.78
CA GLU A 317 -3.41 -7.64 -15.55
C GLU A 317 -4.08 -7.07 -14.29
N SER A 318 -4.92 -6.04 -14.41
CA SER A 318 -5.66 -5.49 -13.26
C SER A 318 -6.70 -6.47 -12.72
N GLY A 319 -7.09 -6.28 -11.47
CA GLY A 319 -8.18 -7.04 -10.84
C GLY A 319 -9.57 -6.47 -11.13
N LEU A 320 -9.67 -5.42 -11.94
CA LEU A 320 -10.97 -4.86 -12.33
C LEU A 320 -11.74 -5.87 -13.19
N ASP A 321 -13.03 -6.05 -12.88
CA ASP A 321 -13.89 -6.95 -13.63
C ASP A 321 -13.86 -6.61 -15.13
N PRO A 322 -13.64 -7.60 -16.03
CA PRO A 322 -13.53 -7.36 -17.45
C PRO A 322 -14.77 -6.67 -18.07
N LYS A 323 -15.98 -6.92 -17.54
CA LYS A 323 -17.20 -6.28 -18.02
C LYS A 323 -17.19 -4.79 -17.65
N ILE A 324 -16.89 -4.47 -16.40
CA ILE A 324 -16.75 -3.07 -15.93
C ILE A 324 -15.67 -2.36 -16.74
N ARG A 325 -14.53 -3.02 -16.97
CA ARG A 325 -13.45 -2.45 -17.76
C ARG A 325 -13.87 -2.10 -19.19
N CYS A 326 -14.64 -2.98 -19.85
CA CYS A 326 -15.18 -2.72 -21.20
C CYS A 326 -16.23 -1.60 -21.22
N GLU A 327 -16.95 -1.37 -20.13
CA GLU A 327 -17.94 -0.28 -20.05
C GLU A 327 -17.30 1.10 -19.82
N VAL A 328 -16.06 1.14 -19.32
CA VAL A 328 -15.33 2.39 -19.02
C VAL A 328 -14.49 2.86 -20.21
N ILE A 329 -14.04 1.96 -21.08
CA ILE A 329 -13.27 2.27 -22.30
C ILE A 329 -14.23 2.61 -23.45
#